data_7742fc0b4cf78900236525a4489ca552
#
_entry.id   7742fc0b4cf78900236525a4489ca552
#
_cell.length_a   1.000
_cell.length_b   1.000
_cell.length_c   1.000
_cell.angle_alpha   90.00
_cell.angle_beta   90.00
_cell.angle_gamma   90.00
#
_symmetry.space_group_name_H-M   'P 1'
#
loop_
_entity.id
_entity.type
_entity.pdbx_description
1 polymer ?
#
loop_
_entity_poly.entity_id
_entity_poly.type
_entity_poly.pdbx_seq_one_letter_code
_entity_poly.pdbx_strand_id
1 'polypeptide(L)'
;MATVLVTTSDLEAAGRLQAAFEPVDNVSFVTDAHDVRAAIEREDVTDAAFIATGALRDSVTRAMIARLLTSMPAAAVIALLDEGEKVRDDLAAGLELDESFVKPIDPDEVVLVTRRRIQRKRLQYELGILGRSEAVQEVVEWILQIAPVGSTVLITGESGTGKELVARGLHWLSRRRGNPFIPVNIAALPETLLESELFGHEKGAFTGASSRRKGMFELANGGTIFLDEIAEMPLAPQTRLLRVLEQREFMRVGGSESIKVDVRVIAATNRDLRQAVELGEFRRDLYFRLNVLHIDMPPLRERREDIPLLVREFARQLSKEHDREFKGIAPDAMDLLMRYDWPGNVRELRNLVESMVVLAPGSIVRSADIPPEVRRGAQRSLPSQVPAPPSVVRQQEAAAAPAQLAEMEFIFRTLVDLKFDVDDLRREFELYKRRHPELTGPREAGVVDSLRFISETNDVVDPQEEVVGGEAAEERLAGVEGEETVIFHSGMTMEELERGAIAATLRSVGGNRRRAAEKLGIGERTLYRKLKEYDIEA
;
A
#
# COMPACT_ATOMS: atom_id res chain seq x y z
N MET A 1 24.26 11.27 20.97
CA MET A 1 23.75 11.94 22.20
C MET A 1 22.34 12.44 21.84
N ALA A 2 21.37 12.14 22.70
CA ALA A 2 20.01 12.66 22.50
C ALA A 2 19.86 14.02 23.21
N THR A 3 18.95 14.86 22.75
CA THR A 3 18.57 16.10 23.41
C THR A 3 17.30 15.88 24.22
N VAL A 4 17.38 16.00 25.54
CA VAL A 4 16.25 15.81 26.45
C VAL A 4 15.76 17.18 26.91
N LEU A 5 14.53 17.53 26.53
CA LEU A 5 13.86 18.76 26.91
C LEU A 5 13.01 18.51 28.16
N VAL A 6 13.26 19.21 29.23
CA VAL A 6 12.58 19.03 30.52
C VAL A 6 11.87 20.33 30.90
N THR A 7 10.57 20.25 31.22
CA THR A 7 9.84 21.43 31.70
C THR A 7 10.24 21.78 33.15
N THR A 8 10.12 23.04 33.47
CA THR A 8 10.50 23.56 34.81
C THR A 8 9.32 23.66 35.78
N SER A 9 8.19 23.00 35.47
CA SER A 9 7.00 23.03 36.33
C SER A 9 7.24 22.40 37.71
N ASP A 10 8.16 21.41 37.75
CA ASP A 10 8.66 20.81 38.99
C ASP A 10 10.21 20.84 38.99
N LEU A 11 10.77 21.83 39.66
CA LEU A 11 12.23 22.07 39.68
C LEU A 11 13.03 20.96 40.38
N GLU A 12 12.44 20.30 41.38
CA GLU A 12 13.10 19.20 42.07
C GLU A 12 13.24 17.98 41.19
N ALA A 13 12.13 17.56 40.58
CA ALA A 13 12.13 16.46 39.63
C ALA A 13 13.03 16.77 38.41
N ALA A 14 12.96 17.99 37.88
CA ALA A 14 13.79 18.43 36.76
C ALA A 14 15.30 18.38 37.09
N GLY A 15 15.70 18.84 38.25
CA GLY A 15 17.11 18.79 38.70
C GLY A 15 17.62 17.36 38.90
N ARG A 16 16.79 16.45 39.44
CA ARG A 16 17.15 15.03 39.62
C ARG A 16 17.30 14.33 38.26
N LEU A 17 16.42 14.64 37.31
CA LEU A 17 16.51 14.12 35.93
C LEU A 17 17.75 14.65 35.20
N GLN A 18 18.05 15.94 35.33
CA GLN A 18 19.28 16.51 34.76
C GLN A 18 20.51 15.74 35.21
N ALA A 19 20.69 15.54 36.51
CA ALA A 19 21.84 14.81 37.07
C ALA A 19 21.94 13.36 36.55
N ALA A 20 20.80 12.71 36.27
CA ALA A 20 20.76 11.33 35.78
C ALA A 20 21.01 11.23 34.25
N PHE A 21 20.61 12.22 33.45
CA PHE A 21 20.83 12.22 31.98
C PHE A 21 22.20 12.77 31.57
N GLU A 22 22.71 13.83 32.22
CA GLU A 22 23.93 14.57 31.83
C GLU A 22 25.21 13.73 31.58
N PRO A 23 25.42 12.56 32.18
CA PRO A 23 26.58 11.75 31.83
C PRO A 23 26.63 11.30 30.35
N VAL A 24 25.48 11.28 29.63
CA VAL A 24 25.37 10.70 28.31
C VAL A 24 24.58 11.55 27.31
N ASP A 25 23.59 12.34 27.79
CA ASP A 25 22.66 13.09 26.93
C ASP A 25 22.66 14.59 27.26
N ASN A 26 22.31 15.43 26.29
CA ASN A 26 22.18 16.87 26.50
C ASN A 26 20.81 17.18 27.13
N VAL A 27 20.78 17.77 28.30
CA VAL A 27 19.55 18.23 28.96
C VAL A 27 19.37 19.72 28.74
N SER A 28 18.20 20.13 28.32
CA SER A 28 17.80 21.54 28.17
C SER A 28 16.48 21.78 28.89
N PHE A 29 16.47 22.78 29.77
CA PHE A 29 15.23 23.23 30.40
C PHE A 29 14.45 24.12 29.46
N VAL A 30 13.13 23.90 29.39
CA VAL A 30 12.23 24.64 28.52
C VAL A 30 11.04 25.18 29.31
N THR A 31 10.70 26.44 29.06
CA THR A 31 9.58 27.13 29.71
C THR A 31 8.47 27.51 28.72
N ASP A 32 8.82 27.62 27.44
CA ASP A 32 7.88 27.95 26.37
C ASP A 32 8.26 27.32 25.01
N ALA A 33 7.44 27.56 23.99
CA ALA A 33 7.68 27.02 22.65
C ALA A 33 8.89 27.64 21.93
N HIS A 34 9.38 28.80 22.36
CA HIS A 34 10.58 29.44 21.83
C HIS A 34 11.83 28.71 22.33
N ASP A 35 11.87 28.34 23.60
CA ASP A 35 12.95 27.56 24.19
C ASP A 35 13.09 26.20 23.49
N VAL A 36 11.96 25.52 23.22
CA VAL A 36 11.95 24.28 22.46
C VAL A 36 12.59 24.48 21.10
N ARG A 37 12.21 25.54 20.38
CA ARG A 37 12.79 25.88 19.09
C ARG A 37 14.30 26.10 19.17
N ALA A 38 14.75 26.91 20.11
CA ALA A 38 16.16 27.21 20.31
C ALA A 38 17.00 25.96 20.64
N ALA A 39 16.40 25.00 21.36
CA ALA A 39 17.07 23.76 21.71
C ALA A 39 17.22 22.77 20.56
N ILE A 40 16.22 22.70 19.64
CA ILE A 40 16.23 21.77 18.50
C ILE A 40 16.89 22.32 17.23
N GLU A 41 17.00 23.64 17.05
CA GLU A 41 17.67 24.27 15.90
C GLU A 41 19.21 24.24 16.00
N ARG A 42 19.79 23.65 17.03
CA ARG A 42 21.23 23.37 17.10
C ARG A 42 21.60 22.31 16.08
N GLU A 43 22.73 22.49 15.39
CA GLU A 43 23.14 21.68 14.23
C GLU A 43 23.29 20.18 14.47
N ASP A 44 23.36 19.71 15.73
CA ASP A 44 23.68 18.31 16.08
C ASP A 44 22.51 17.51 16.67
N VAL A 45 21.28 18.03 16.68
CA VAL A 45 20.14 17.32 17.29
C VAL A 45 19.55 16.31 16.31
N THR A 46 19.90 15.03 16.48
CA THR A 46 19.33 13.91 15.70
C THR A 46 18.17 13.24 16.42
N ASP A 47 18.22 13.20 17.74
CA ASP A 47 17.26 12.48 18.59
C ASP A 47 16.80 13.40 19.72
N ALA A 48 15.50 13.42 20.03
CA ALA A 48 14.96 14.24 21.11
C ALA A 48 13.91 13.51 21.95
N ALA A 49 13.83 13.90 23.22
CA ALA A 49 12.71 13.59 24.10
C ALA A 49 12.21 14.85 24.79
N PHE A 50 10.92 14.87 25.12
CA PHE A 50 10.29 15.90 25.94
C PHE A 50 9.74 15.27 27.20
N ILE A 51 10.13 15.80 28.35
CA ILE A 51 9.64 15.33 29.64
C ILE A 51 8.85 16.46 30.32
N ALA A 52 7.54 16.28 30.39
CA ALA A 52 6.65 17.16 31.11
C ALA A 52 6.65 16.80 32.60
N THR A 53 7.16 17.71 33.47
CA THR A 53 7.28 17.46 34.93
C THR A 53 6.01 17.84 35.69
N GLY A 54 4.93 18.27 35.04
CA GLY A 54 3.62 18.61 35.62
C GLY A 54 2.70 19.23 34.58
N ALA A 55 1.47 19.54 34.98
CA ALA A 55 0.47 20.36 34.25
C ALA A 55 0.28 20.04 32.77
N LEU A 56 0.03 18.78 32.39
CA LEU A 56 -0.24 18.35 31.00
C LEU A 56 -1.43 19.07 30.35
N ARG A 57 -2.34 19.63 31.16
CA ARG A 57 -3.51 20.39 30.69
C ARG A 57 -3.19 21.83 30.34
N ASP A 58 -2.01 22.31 30.69
CA ASP A 58 -1.58 23.66 30.38
C ASP A 58 -1.42 23.87 28.87
N SER A 59 -1.90 25.01 28.40
CA SER A 59 -1.80 25.41 26.99
C SER A 59 -0.34 25.59 26.55
N VAL A 60 0.53 26.02 27.46
CA VAL A 60 1.97 26.23 27.17
C VAL A 60 2.66 24.91 26.96
N THR A 61 2.47 23.92 27.85
CA THR A 61 3.02 22.57 27.71
C THR A 61 2.56 21.91 26.39
N ARG A 62 1.27 22.05 26.05
CA ARG A 62 0.75 21.54 24.77
C ARG A 62 1.37 22.22 23.56
N ALA A 63 1.58 23.54 23.61
CA ALA A 63 2.24 24.28 22.54
C ALA A 63 3.70 23.85 22.37
N MET A 64 4.42 23.60 23.46
CA MET A 64 5.78 23.07 23.45
C MET A 64 5.85 21.70 22.78
N ILE A 65 5.00 20.76 23.19
CA ILE A 65 4.93 19.41 22.61
C ILE A 65 4.59 19.48 21.12
N ALA A 66 3.55 20.25 20.74
CA ALA A 66 3.16 20.43 19.35
C ALA A 66 4.29 21.02 18.50
N ARG A 67 5.05 21.99 19.05
CA ARG A 67 6.20 22.58 18.37
C ARG A 67 7.31 21.55 18.15
N LEU A 68 7.64 20.76 19.17
CA LEU A 68 8.63 19.70 19.07
C LEU A 68 8.25 18.67 17.99
N LEU A 69 7.05 18.12 18.07
CA LEU A 69 6.57 17.09 17.14
C LEU A 69 6.42 17.58 15.70
N THR A 70 6.17 18.89 15.50
CA THR A 70 6.19 19.49 14.16
C THR A 70 7.60 19.49 13.56
N SER A 71 8.61 19.78 14.36
CA SER A 71 10.02 19.87 13.90
C SER A 71 10.70 18.50 13.93
N MET A 72 10.42 17.68 14.93
CA MET A 72 10.99 16.36 15.16
C MET A 72 9.90 15.32 15.44
N PRO A 73 9.23 14.77 14.40
CA PRO A 73 8.12 13.81 14.59
C PRO A 73 8.53 12.52 15.30
N ALA A 74 9.82 12.18 15.27
CA ALA A 74 10.39 11.02 15.96
C ALA A 74 10.75 11.29 17.45
N ALA A 75 10.48 12.49 17.99
CA ALA A 75 10.76 12.80 19.38
C ALA A 75 9.85 12.02 20.34
N ALA A 76 10.41 11.53 21.44
CA ALA A 76 9.64 10.86 22.50
C ALA A 76 9.00 11.88 23.43
N VAL A 77 7.74 11.66 23.84
CA VAL A 77 7.01 12.52 24.78
C VAL A 77 6.65 11.74 26.04
N ILE A 78 7.15 12.19 27.18
CA ILE A 78 7.01 11.52 28.49
C ILE A 78 6.37 12.48 29.47
N ALA A 79 5.50 11.97 30.33
CA ALA A 79 4.85 12.74 31.38
C ALA A 79 5.21 12.23 32.78
N LEU A 80 5.46 13.16 33.71
CA LEU A 80 5.52 12.88 35.14
C LEU A 80 4.22 13.36 35.79
N LEU A 81 3.47 12.45 36.36
CA LEU A 81 2.16 12.68 36.97
C LEU A 81 2.30 12.78 38.51
N ASP A 82 1.50 13.62 39.13
CA ASP A 82 1.39 13.65 40.57
C ASP A 82 0.58 12.45 41.10
N GLU A 83 0.76 12.10 42.36
CA GLU A 83 0.09 10.96 42.99
C GLU A 83 -1.46 11.13 42.91
N GLY A 84 -2.12 10.13 42.36
CA GLY A 84 -3.58 10.17 42.13
C GLY A 84 -4.03 10.83 40.80
N GLU A 85 -3.12 11.43 40.04
CA GLU A 85 -3.41 11.95 38.72
C GLU A 85 -3.43 10.79 37.71
N LYS A 86 -4.49 10.74 36.88
CA LYS A 86 -4.57 9.82 35.75
C LYS A 86 -4.66 10.62 34.46
N VAL A 87 -3.83 10.26 33.50
CA VAL A 87 -3.97 10.77 32.15
C VAL A 87 -5.18 10.09 31.52
N ARG A 88 -6.14 10.89 31.07
CA ARG A 88 -7.27 10.36 30.28
C ARG A 88 -6.77 9.99 28.89
N ASP A 89 -7.30 8.91 28.34
CA ASP A 89 -6.87 8.38 27.04
C ASP A 89 -7.00 9.43 25.92
N ASP A 90 -8.02 10.29 25.96
CA ASP A 90 -8.20 11.39 25.03
C ASP A 90 -7.09 12.46 25.13
N LEU A 91 -6.61 12.74 26.32
CA LEU A 91 -5.51 13.67 26.55
C LEU A 91 -4.17 13.05 26.14
N ALA A 92 -3.94 11.78 26.48
CA ALA A 92 -2.75 11.05 26.07
C ALA A 92 -2.61 10.97 24.54
N ALA A 93 -3.70 10.64 23.86
CA ALA A 93 -3.75 10.61 22.40
C ALA A 93 -3.52 11.99 21.76
N GLY A 94 -4.14 13.05 22.33
CA GLY A 94 -3.99 14.42 21.84
C GLY A 94 -2.61 15.04 22.04
N LEU A 95 -1.88 14.60 23.08
CA LEU A 95 -0.51 15.04 23.39
C LEU A 95 0.57 14.13 22.82
N GLU A 96 0.17 13.01 22.22
CA GLU A 96 1.11 12.02 21.68
C GLU A 96 2.08 11.46 22.75
N LEU A 97 1.58 11.24 23.97
CA LEU A 97 2.38 10.67 25.06
C LEU A 97 2.82 9.24 24.74
N ASP A 98 4.09 8.96 24.95
CA ASP A 98 4.69 7.64 24.77
C ASP A 98 4.80 6.86 26.08
N GLU A 99 4.92 7.59 27.21
CA GLU A 99 5.04 6.99 28.53
C GLU A 99 4.62 7.99 29.61
N SER A 100 4.19 7.47 30.76
CA SER A 100 3.90 8.29 31.94
C SER A 100 4.39 7.61 33.22
N PHE A 101 4.97 8.38 34.12
CA PHE A 101 5.42 7.94 35.42
C PHE A 101 4.66 8.69 36.51
N VAL A 102 4.32 8.01 37.61
CA VAL A 102 3.68 8.61 38.77
C VAL A 102 4.77 8.93 39.81
N LYS A 103 4.76 10.15 40.34
CA LYS A 103 5.69 10.57 41.41
C LYS A 103 5.35 9.84 42.73
N PRO A 104 6.37 9.48 43.54
CA PRO A 104 7.80 9.76 43.39
C PRO A 104 8.46 8.87 42.32
N ILE A 105 9.31 9.47 41.48
CA ILE A 105 10.00 8.79 40.38
C ILE A 105 11.37 8.27 40.79
N ASP A 106 11.78 7.17 40.19
CA ASP A 106 13.19 6.77 40.12
C ASP A 106 13.82 7.38 38.85
N PRO A 107 14.77 8.33 38.97
CA PRO A 107 15.39 8.97 37.81
C PRO A 107 16.09 7.99 36.88
N ASP A 108 16.70 6.92 37.38
CA ASP A 108 17.42 5.94 36.59
C ASP A 108 16.45 5.11 35.72
N GLU A 109 15.27 4.79 36.26
CA GLU A 109 14.18 4.15 35.48
C GLU A 109 13.69 5.07 34.39
N VAL A 110 13.42 6.33 34.67
CA VAL A 110 12.98 7.33 33.67
C VAL A 110 14.01 7.46 32.57
N VAL A 111 15.31 7.54 32.87
CA VAL A 111 16.40 7.60 31.89
C VAL A 111 16.39 6.37 30.98
N LEU A 112 16.31 5.16 31.56
CA LEU A 112 16.33 3.91 30.81
C LEU A 112 15.15 3.82 29.84
N VAL A 113 13.95 4.12 30.33
CA VAL A 113 12.73 4.06 29.52
C VAL A 113 12.74 5.14 28.43
N THR A 114 13.14 6.37 28.77
CA THR A 114 13.26 7.47 27.79
C THR A 114 14.18 7.11 26.64
N ARG A 115 15.37 6.58 26.93
CA ARG A 115 16.33 6.16 25.88
C ARG A 115 15.75 5.05 24.99
N ARG A 116 15.06 4.08 25.59
CA ARG A 116 14.37 3.02 24.81
C ARG A 116 13.29 3.61 23.91
N ARG A 117 12.51 4.58 24.40
CA ARG A 117 11.47 5.26 23.62
C ARG A 117 12.04 6.09 22.48
N ILE A 118 13.11 6.85 22.71
CA ILE A 118 13.83 7.59 21.68
C ILE A 118 14.29 6.64 20.57
N GLN A 119 15.03 5.59 20.93
CA GLN A 119 15.56 4.63 19.96
C GLN A 119 14.44 3.96 19.15
N ARG A 120 13.34 3.57 19.81
CA ARG A 120 12.20 2.95 19.16
C ARG A 120 11.51 3.91 18.19
N LYS A 121 11.20 5.14 18.59
CA LYS A 121 10.56 6.13 17.74
C LYS A 121 11.40 6.51 16.53
N ARG A 122 12.69 6.72 16.72
CA ARG A 122 13.63 6.94 15.64
C ARG A 122 13.53 5.80 14.62
N LEU A 123 13.62 4.55 15.09
CA LEU A 123 13.51 3.38 14.26
C LEU A 123 12.18 3.32 13.50
N GLN A 124 11.06 3.52 14.19
CA GLN A 124 9.74 3.52 13.55
C GLN A 124 9.65 4.57 12.44
N TYR A 125 10.18 5.77 12.70
CA TYR A 125 10.17 6.85 11.73
C TYR A 125 11.09 6.56 10.53
N GLU A 126 12.33 6.10 10.76
CA GLU A 126 13.27 5.73 9.70
C GLU A 126 12.78 4.57 8.84
N LEU A 127 12.07 3.61 9.42
CA LEU A 127 11.49 2.47 8.72
C LEU A 127 10.11 2.77 8.09
N GLY A 128 9.47 3.86 8.48
CA GLY A 128 8.09 4.17 8.09
C GLY A 128 7.04 3.25 8.74
N ILE A 129 7.39 2.50 9.80
CA ILE A 129 6.47 1.65 10.57
C ILE A 129 5.82 2.49 11.66
N LEU A 130 4.84 3.29 11.28
CA LEU A 130 4.14 4.19 12.18
C LEU A 130 3.04 3.44 12.95
N GLY A 131 2.99 3.65 14.26
CA GLY A 131 1.95 3.10 15.12
C GLY A 131 2.34 3.19 16.60
N ARG A 132 1.29 3.24 17.45
CA ARG A 132 1.41 3.29 18.92
C ARG A 132 0.74 2.10 19.57
N SER A 133 -0.11 1.41 18.82
CA SER A 133 -0.77 0.21 19.29
C SER A 133 0.24 -0.80 19.81
N GLU A 134 -0.14 -1.53 20.85
CA GLU A 134 0.67 -2.57 21.44
C GLU A 134 1.13 -3.58 20.38
N ALA A 135 0.23 -3.95 19.47
CA ALA A 135 0.51 -4.87 18.37
C ALA A 135 1.64 -4.37 17.44
N VAL A 136 1.68 -3.08 17.08
CA VAL A 136 2.79 -2.51 16.27
C VAL A 136 4.07 -2.39 17.09
N GLN A 137 3.96 -2.06 18.38
CA GLN A 137 5.12 -1.99 19.26
C GLN A 137 5.80 -3.37 19.40
N GLU A 138 5.01 -4.43 19.50
CA GLU A 138 5.51 -5.81 19.53
C GLU A 138 6.26 -6.17 18.24
N VAL A 139 5.71 -5.81 17.08
CA VAL A 139 6.40 -6.00 15.78
C VAL A 139 7.74 -5.29 15.75
N VAL A 140 7.82 -4.05 16.23
CA VAL A 140 9.09 -3.29 16.31
C VAL A 140 10.08 -3.97 17.24
N GLU A 141 9.63 -4.52 18.35
CA GLU A 141 10.50 -5.29 19.27
C GLU A 141 11.03 -6.56 18.60
N TRP A 142 10.18 -7.30 17.88
CA TRP A 142 10.61 -8.47 17.12
C TRP A 142 11.65 -8.09 16.05
N ILE A 143 11.47 -6.96 15.36
CA ILE A 143 12.48 -6.47 14.40
C ILE A 143 13.82 -6.25 15.10
N LEU A 144 13.84 -5.56 16.25
CA LEU A 144 15.06 -5.29 17.01
C LEU A 144 15.77 -6.57 17.47
N GLN A 145 15.03 -7.57 17.94
CA GLN A 145 15.57 -8.85 18.40
C GLN A 145 16.07 -9.73 17.28
N ILE A 146 15.34 -9.78 16.17
CA ILE A 146 15.59 -10.70 15.04
C ILE A 146 16.62 -10.15 14.06
N ALA A 147 16.73 -8.83 13.90
CA ALA A 147 17.60 -8.22 12.89
C ALA A 147 19.08 -8.65 12.98
N PRO A 148 19.71 -8.72 14.17
CA PRO A 148 21.10 -9.15 14.31
C PRO A 148 21.31 -10.63 13.97
N VAL A 149 20.24 -11.44 13.99
CA VAL A 149 20.29 -12.88 13.74
C VAL A 149 20.21 -13.14 12.22
N GLY A 150 21.11 -13.98 11.70
CA GLY A 150 21.17 -14.27 10.24
C GLY A 150 20.17 -15.31 9.75
N SER A 151 19.23 -15.77 10.59
CA SER A 151 18.22 -16.78 10.25
C SER A 151 17.18 -16.27 9.26
N THR A 152 16.50 -17.22 8.59
CA THR A 152 15.34 -16.95 7.74
C THR A 152 14.19 -16.41 8.58
N VAL A 153 13.46 -15.44 8.04
CA VAL A 153 12.28 -14.83 8.68
C VAL A 153 11.10 -14.96 7.74
N LEU A 154 9.98 -15.42 8.28
CA LEU A 154 8.68 -15.42 7.62
C LEU A 154 7.82 -14.30 8.20
N ILE A 155 7.31 -13.43 7.33
CA ILE A 155 6.41 -12.33 7.70
C ILE A 155 5.02 -12.67 7.15
N THR A 156 4.02 -12.78 8.03
CA THR A 156 2.62 -12.98 7.64
C THR A 156 1.81 -11.71 7.87
N GLY A 157 0.64 -11.65 7.29
CA GLY A 157 -0.31 -10.56 7.44
C GLY A 157 -1.00 -10.20 6.14
N GLU A 158 -2.15 -9.56 6.24
CA GLU A 158 -2.96 -9.17 5.09
C GLU A 158 -2.22 -8.26 4.09
N SER A 159 -2.76 -8.17 2.88
CA SER A 159 -2.22 -7.23 1.89
C SER A 159 -2.32 -5.79 2.38
N GLY A 160 -1.28 -4.99 2.12
CA GLY A 160 -1.26 -3.57 2.51
C GLY A 160 -0.98 -3.28 3.99
N THR A 161 -0.62 -4.28 4.83
CA THR A 161 -0.27 -4.06 6.26
C THR A 161 1.11 -3.45 6.48
N GLY A 162 2.03 -3.54 5.50
CA GLY A 162 3.40 -3.01 5.59
C GLY A 162 4.50 -4.07 5.74
N LYS A 163 4.29 -5.32 5.33
CA LYS A 163 5.27 -6.43 5.41
C LYS A 163 6.64 -6.08 4.83
N GLU A 164 6.69 -5.33 3.72
CA GLU A 164 7.94 -4.87 3.11
C GLU A 164 8.73 -3.93 4.04
N LEU A 165 8.06 -3.05 4.80
CA LEU A 165 8.72 -2.15 5.76
C LEU A 165 9.42 -2.94 6.87
N VAL A 166 8.79 -4.03 7.34
CA VAL A 166 9.39 -4.96 8.30
C VAL A 166 10.63 -5.62 7.70
N ALA A 167 10.55 -6.11 6.46
CA ALA A 167 11.70 -6.74 5.78
C ALA A 167 12.87 -5.76 5.59
N ARG A 168 12.58 -4.52 5.21
CA ARG A 168 13.59 -3.44 5.12
C ARG A 168 14.22 -3.14 6.49
N GLY A 169 13.41 -3.10 7.55
CA GLY A 169 13.87 -2.92 8.92
C GLY A 169 14.80 -4.02 9.40
N LEU A 170 14.44 -5.27 9.16
CA LEU A 170 15.26 -6.44 9.47
C LEU A 170 16.62 -6.41 8.74
N HIS A 171 16.64 -5.95 7.49
CA HIS A 171 17.88 -5.79 6.74
C HIS A 171 18.71 -4.64 7.29
N TRP A 172 18.12 -3.45 7.46
CA TRP A 172 18.82 -2.22 7.87
C TRP A 172 19.46 -2.33 9.25
N LEU A 173 18.82 -3.05 10.18
CA LEU A 173 19.37 -3.31 11.53
C LEU A 173 20.30 -4.54 11.60
N SER A 174 20.46 -5.26 10.50
CA SER A 174 21.29 -6.45 10.47
C SER A 174 22.77 -6.13 10.27
N ARG A 175 23.61 -7.15 10.46
CA ARG A 175 25.05 -7.07 10.12
C ARG A 175 25.28 -6.90 8.62
N ARG A 176 24.24 -7.08 7.77
CA ARG A 176 24.29 -6.99 6.31
C ARG A 176 23.78 -5.65 5.78
N ARG A 177 23.55 -4.65 6.64
CA ARG A 177 22.95 -3.34 6.28
C ARG A 177 23.66 -2.58 5.16
N GLY A 178 24.98 -2.79 5.00
CA GLY A 178 25.79 -2.17 3.93
C GLY A 178 25.83 -2.97 2.62
N ASN A 179 25.15 -4.12 2.57
CA ASN A 179 25.13 -5.03 1.43
C ASN A 179 23.78 -4.92 0.68
N PRO A 180 23.64 -5.53 -0.52
CA PRO A 180 22.42 -5.45 -1.30
C PRO A 180 21.16 -5.94 -0.54
N PHE A 181 20.06 -5.21 -0.67
CA PHE A 181 18.71 -5.66 -0.36
C PHE A 181 17.94 -5.80 -1.67
N ILE A 182 17.57 -7.03 -2.02
CA ILE A 182 16.91 -7.34 -3.29
C ILE A 182 15.46 -7.76 -3.01
N PRO A 183 14.48 -6.86 -3.19
CA PRO A 183 13.07 -7.20 -3.10
C PRO A 183 12.59 -7.85 -4.40
N VAL A 184 11.84 -8.95 -4.26
CA VAL A 184 11.24 -9.69 -5.38
C VAL A 184 9.79 -9.99 -5.02
N ASN A 185 8.85 -9.48 -5.79
CA ASN A 185 7.45 -9.85 -5.68
C ASN A 185 7.18 -11.04 -6.61
N ILE A 186 6.87 -12.19 -6.03
CA ILE A 186 6.66 -13.44 -6.77
C ILE A 186 5.42 -13.36 -7.65
N ALA A 187 4.33 -12.77 -7.15
CA ALA A 187 3.07 -12.64 -7.89
C ALA A 187 3.17 -11.69 -9.10
N ALA A 188 4.13 -10.76 -9.10
CA ALA A 188 4.32 -9.83 -10.21
C ALA A 188 5.11 -10.43 -11.40
N LEU A 189 5.71 -11.61 -11.23
CA LEU A 189 6.52 -12.25 -12.26
C LEU A 189 5.71 -13.32 -13.00
N PRO A 190 5.73 -13.37 -14.34
CA PRO A 190 5.14 -14.48 -15.09
C PRO A 190 5.78 -15.81 -14.66
N GLU A 191 4.97 -16.85 -14.45
CA GLU A 191 5.43 -18.16 -14.00
C GLU A 191 6.58 -18.71 -14.86
N THR A 192 6.50 -18.53 -16.17
CA THR A 192 7.52 -18.97 -17.16
C THR A 192 8.86 -18.25 -17.00
N LEU A 193 8.91 -17.06 -16.41
CA LEU A 193 10.12 -16.27 -16.22
C LEU A 193 10.65 -16.32 -14.79
N LEU A 194 9.82 -16.73 -13.84
CA LEU A 194 10.13 -16.68 -12.40
C LEU A 194 11.44 -17.40 -12.07
N GLU A 195 11.64 -18.63 -12.57
CA GLU A 195 12.88 -19.37 -12.34
C GLU A 195 14.10 -18.66 -12.93
N SER A 196 13.96 -18.13 -14.13
CA SER A 196 15.02 -17.40 -14.84
C SER A 196 15.40 -16.09 -14.12
N GLU A 197 14.43 -15.36 -13.59
CA GLU A 197 14.69 -14.13 -12.84
C GLU A 197 15.31 -14.44 -11.46
N LEU A 198 14.82 -15.44 -10.73
CA LEU A 198 15.36 -15.80 -9.42
C LEU A 198 16.77 -16.41 -9.50
N PHE A 199 16.97 -17.40 -10.38
CA PHE A 199 18.18 -18.22 -10.41
C PHE A 199 19.11 -17.88 -11.59
N GLY A 200 18.67 -17.03 -12.53
CA GLY A 200 19.42 -16.73 -13.75
C GLY A 200 19.34 -17.86 -14.78
N HIS A 201 19.88 -17.61 -15.96
CA HIS A 201 19.90 -18.59 -17.06
C HIS A 201 21.20 -18.57 -17.83
N GLU A 202 21.53 -19.71 -18.42
CA GLU A 202 22.60 -19.83 -19.39
C GLU A 202 22.08 -19.52 -20.80
N LYS A 203 22.99 -19.17 -21.71
CA LYS A 203 22.65 -18.92 -23.12
C LYS A 203 22.00 -20.17 -23.73
N GLY A 204 20.85 -20.02 -24.36
CA GLY A 204 20.09 -21.12 -24.99
C GLY A 204 19.20 -21.93 -24.04
N ALA A 205 19.04 -21.54 -22.80
CA ALA A 205 18.20 -22.25 -21.82
C ALA A 205 16.71 -22.33 -22.21
N PHE A 206 16.22 -21.34 -22.94
CA PHE A 206 14.84 -21.30 -23.49
C PHE A 206 14.80 -20.42 -24.75
N THR A 207 13.68 -20.45 -25.46
CA THR A 207 13.46 -19.60 -26.66
C THR A 207 13.47 -18.13 -26.27
N GLY A 208 14.55 -17.40 -26.66
CA GLY A 208 14.79 -16.00 -26.26
C GLY A 208 16.00 -15.80 -25.34
N ALA A 209 16.61 -16.85 -24.80
CA ALA A 209 17.83 -16.76 -23.99
C ALA A 209 19.08 -16.53 -24.87
N SER A 210 19.21 -15.32 -25.43
CA SER A 210 20.32 -14.95 -26.34
C SER A 210 21.68 -14.81 -25.64
N SER A 211 21.67 -14.51 -24.33
CA SER A 211 22.87 -14.32 -23.51
C SER A 211 22.68 -14.93 -22.12
N ARG A 212 23.78 -15.16 -21.41
CA ARG A 212 23.77 -15.55 -20.00
C ARG A 212 23.34 -14.36 -19.14
N ARG A 213 22.42 -14.58 -18.14
CA ARG A 213 21.97 -13.56 -17.19
C ARG A 213 22.06 -14.05 -15.75
N LYS A 214 22.54 -13.18 -14.85
CA LYS A 214 22.56 -13.44 -13.40
C LYS A 214 21.15 -13.34 -12.83
N GLY A 215 20.83 -14.25 -11.88
CA GLY A 215 19.56 -14.22 -11.15
C GLY A 215 19.62 -13.35 -9.90
N MET A 216 18.44 -13.10 -9.30
CA MET A 216 18.28 -12.27 -8.10
C MET A 216 19.08 -12.82 -6.91
N PHE A 217 19.23 -14.16 -6.77
CA PHE A 217 20.07 -14.77 -5.73
C PHE A 217 21.57 -14.45 -5.91
N GLU A 218 22.07 -14.36 -7.14
CA GLU A 218 23.43 -13.92 -7.39
C GLU A 218 23.63 -12.44 -7.05
N LEU A 219 22.64 -11.60 -7.35
CA LEU A 219 22.67 -10.16 -7.05
C LEU A 219 22.56 -9.88 -5.54
N ALA A 220 21.87 -10.75 -4.79
CA ALA A 220 21.71 -10.66 -3.36
C ALA A 220 22.90 -11.23 -2.57
N ASN A 221 23.93 -11.76 -3.23
CA ASN A 221 25.05 -12.42 -2.56
C ASN A 221 25.78 -11.50 -1.57
N GLY A 222 25.99 -11.97 -0.36
CA GLY A 222 26.50 -11.21 0.80
C GLY A 222 25.40 -10.38 1.52
N GLY A 223 24.26 -10.16 0.89
CA GLY A 223 23.15 -9.30 1.34
C GLY A 223 21.92 -10.06 1.81
N THR A 224 20.76 -9.52 1.46
CA THR A 224 19.43 -10.04 1.82
C THR A 224 18.54 -10.07 0.59
N ILE A 225 17.83 -11.17 0.38
CA ILE A 225 16.73 -11.26 -0.57
C ILE A 225 15.40 -11.23 0.20
N PHE A 226 14.47 -10.44 -0.27
CA PHE A 226 13.10 -10.37 0.23
C PHE A 226 12.16 -10.94 -0.82
N LEU A 227 11.47 -12.03 -0.47
CA LEU A 227 10.53 -12.74 -1.35
C LEU A 227 9.11 -12.41 -0.88
N ASP A 228 8.45 -11.48 -1.56
CA ASP A 228 7.07 -11.12 -1.27
C ASP A 228 6.09 -12.04 -1.99
N GLU A 229 4.97 -12.31 -1.36
CA GLU A 229 3.91 -13.24 -1.81
C GLU A 229 4.48 -14.65 -2.12
N ILE A 230 5.28 -15.20 -1.19
CA ILE A 230 5.96 -16.48 -1.36
C ILE A 230 5.00 -17.65 -1.60
N ALA A 231 3.75 -17.56 -1.13
CA ALA A 231 2.72 -18.56 -1.36
C ALA A 231 2.33 -18.72 -2.84
N GLU A 232 2.57 -17.70 -3.66
CA GLU A 232 2.28 -17.71 -5.10
C GLU A 232 3.39 -18.39 -5.92
N MET A 233 4.44 -18.89 -5.26
CA MET A 233 5.56 -19.56 -5.94
C MET A 233 5.14 -20.96 -6.42
N PRO A 234 5.26 -21.31 -7.72
CA PRO A 234 5.00 -22.65 -8.23
C PRO A 234 5.91 -23.71 -7.62
N LEU A 235 5.51 -24.98 -7.63
CA LEU A 235 6.24 -26.10 -6.98
C LEU A 235 7.66 -26.30 -7.49
N ALA A 236 7.92 -26.07 -8.77
CA ALA A 236 9.26 -26.28 -9.35
C ALA A 236 10.30 -25.30 -8.78
N PRO A 237 10.09 -23.96 -8.77
CA PRO A 237 10.95 -23.00 -8.07
C PRO A 237 11.09 -23.25 -6.57
N GLN A 238 10.03 -23.75 -5.88
CA GLN A 238 10.11 -24.09 -4.44
C GLN A 238 11.22 -25.12 -4.16
N THR A 239 11.39 -26.12 -5.03
CA THR A 239 12.44 -27.13 -4.88
C THR A 239 13.83 -26.52 -4.98
N ARG A 240 14.03 -25.55 -5.87
CA ARG A 240 15.32 -24.85 -6.01
C ARG A 240 15.58 -23.91 -4.84
N LEU A 241 14.55 -23.21 -4.37
CA LEU A 241 14.64 -22.37 -3.18
C LEU A 241 15.05 -23.16 -1.95
N LEU A 242 14.50 -24.37 -1.76
CA LEU A 242 14.89 -25.26 -0.66
C LEU A 242 16.39 -25.56 -0.69
N ARG A 243 16.97 -25.88 -1.87
CA ARG A 243 18.42 -26.10 -2.01
C ARG A 243 19.24 -24.87 -1.62
N VAL A 244 18.81 -23.66 -2.01
CA VAL A 244 19.48 -22.42 -1.59
C VAL A 244 19.47 -22.28 -0.06
N LEU A 245 18.33 -22.57 0.59
CA LEU A 245 18.20 -22.45 2.03
C LEU A 245 19.01 -23.50 2.81
N GLU A 246 19.20 -24.70 2.26
CA GLU A 246 19.90 -25.80 2.92
C GLU A 246 21.39 -25.86 2.58
N GLN A 247 21.70 -25.77 1.27
CA GLN A 247 23.03 -26.01 0.75
C GLN A 247 23.79 -24.72 0.44
N ARG A 248 23.08 -23.57 0.43
CA ARG A 248 23.60 -22.26 0.01
C ARG A 248 24.19 -22.27 -1.40
N GLU A 249 23.58 -23.07 -2.26
CA GLU A 249 23.97 -23.17 -3.66
C GLU A 249 22.76 -23.44 -4.57
N PHE A 250 22.89 -23.09 -5.84
CA PHE A 250 21.90 -23.38 -6.87
C PHE A 250 22.56 -23.47 -8.25
N MET A 251 21.80 -23.90 -9.26
CA MET A 251 22.20 -23.91 -10.66
C MET A 251 21.33 -22.97 -11.47
N ARG A 252 21.90 -22.29 -12.47
CA ARG A 252 21.12 -21.52 -13.44
C ARG A 252 20.20 -22.41 -14.26
N VAL A 253 19.15 -21.83 -14.81
CA VAL A 253 18.26 -22.52 -15.76
C VAL A 253 19.07 -22.91 -17.00
N GLY A 254 19.03 -24.19 -17.38
CA GLY A 254 19.84 -24.73 -18.49
C GLY A 254 21.33 -24.93 -18.20
N GLY A 255 21.78 -24.64 -16.97
CA GLY A 255 23.17 -24.83 -16.55
C GLY A 255 23.39 -26.06 -15.66
N SER A 256 24.62 -26.53 -15.57
CA SER A 256 25.08 -27.63 -14.68
C SER A 256 26.06 -27.18 -13.61
N GLU A 257 26.50 -25.92 -13.66
CA GLU A 257 27.44 -25.34 -12.70
C GLU A 257 26.72 -24.96 -11.39
N SER A 258 27.23 -25.45 -10.24
CA SER A 258 26.76 -25.05 -8.92
C SER A 258 27.35 -23.71 -8.52
N ILE A 259 26.48 -22.77 -8.13
CA ILE A 259 26.84 -21.42 -7.72
C ILE A 259 26.56 -21.28 -6.22
N LYS A 260 27.62 -21.02 -5.45
CA LYS A 260 27.52 -20.78 -4.01
C LYS A 260 27.13 -19.35 -3.72
N VAL A 261 26.19 -19.16 -2.78
CA VAL A 261 25.73 -17.84 -2.36
C VAL A 261 25.56 -17.79 -0.84
N ASP A 262 25.88 -16.65 -0.26
CA ASP A 262 25.60 -16.34 1.14
C ASP A 262 24.55 -15.25 1.21
N VAL A 263 23.27 -15.64 1.26
CA VAL A 263 22.12 -14.74 1.23
C VAL A 263 21.25 -14.98 2.46
N ARG A 264 20.85 -13.89 3.15
CA ARG A 264 19.78 -13.94 4.14
C ARG A 264 18.44 -13.89 3.41
N VAL A 265 17.55 -14.83 3.69
CA VAL A 265 16.22 -14.89 3.09
C VAL A 265 15.18 -14.36 4.07
N ILE A 266 14.36 -13.42 3.63
CA ILE A 266 13.16 -12.96 4.30
C ILE A 266 12.01 -13.23 3.34
N ALA A 267 10.98 -13.94 3.78
CA ALA A 267 9.80 -14.26 2.98
C ALA A 267 8.56 -13.58 3.57
N ALA A 268 7.65 -13.15 2.71
CA ALA A 268 6.36 -12.60 3.16
C ALA A 268 5.19 -13.22 2.39
N THR A 269 4.03 -13.28 3.04
CA THR A 269 2.79 -13.76 2.41
C THR A 269 1.55 -13.22 3.13
N ASN A 270 0.45 -13.12 2.40
CA ASN A 270 -0.89 -12.85 2.91
C ASN A 270 -1.75 -14.12 3.03
N ARG A 271 -1.27 -15.28 2.52
CA ARG A 271 -1.97 -16.57 2.57
C ARG A 271 -1.48 -17.42 3.73
N ASP A 272 -2.35 -18.27 4.24
CA ASP A 272 -1.96 -19.30 5.21
C ASP A 272 -1.16 -20.42 4.52
N LEU A 273 0.17 -20.44 4.77
CA LEU A 273 1.07 -21.45 4.21
C LEU A 273 0.78 -22.87 4.74
N ARG A 274 0.17 -23.02 5.93
CA ARG A 274 -0.22 -24.35 6.43
C ARG A 274 -1.34 -24.91 5.59
N GLN A 275 -2.34 -24.10 5.29
CA GLN A 275 -3.41 -24.48 4.38
C GLN A 275 -2.88 -24.78 2.97
N ALA A 276 -1.96 -23.96 2.44
CA ALA A 276 -1.33 -24.21 1.14
C ALA A 276 -0.54 -25.54 1.11
N VAL A 277 0.09 -25.93 2.23
CA VAL A 277 0.75 -27.25 2.36
C VAL A 277 -0.27 -28.40 2.35
N GLU A 278 -1.41 -28.24 3.03
CA GLU A 278 -2.47 -29.26 3.05
C GLU A 278 -3.11 -29.45 1.66
N LEU A 279 -3.25 -28.38 0.90
CA LEU A 279 -3.74 -28.40 -0.49
C LEU A 279 -2.70 -28.89 -1.52
N GLY A 280 -1.43 -29.09 -1.09
CA GLY A 280 -0.34 -29.49 -1.99
C GLY A 280 0.19 -28.39 -2.89
N GLU A 281 -0.19 -27.13 -2.68
CA GLU A 281 0.28 -25.96 -3.40
C GLU A 281 1.65 -25.48 -2.90
N PHE A 282 1.99 -25.80 -1.66
CA PHE A 282 3.27 -25.46 -1.05
C PHE A 282 3.92 -26.68 -0.41
N ARG A 283 5.24 -26.81 -0.56
CA ARG A 283 5.99 -27.94 -0.02
C ARG A 283 6.16 -27.83 1.48
N ARG A 284 5.91 -28.92 2.19
CA ARG A 284 6.04 -28.99 3.65
C ARG A 284 7.47 -28.78 4.14
N ASP A 285 8.47 -29.32 3.43
CA ASP A 285 9.89 -29.16 3.77
C ASP A 285 10.33 -27.68 3.66
N LEU A 286 9.93 -26.99 2.60
CA LEU A 286 10.20 -25.58 2.42
C LEU A 286 9.52 -24.71 3.49
N TYR A 287 8.26 -25.03 3.86
CA TYR A 287 7.55 -24.31 4.93
C TYR A 287 8.35 -24.32 6.23
N PHE A 288 8.82 -25.50 6.70
CA PHE A 288 9.61 -25.57 7.93
C PHE A 288 10.96 -24.83 7.83
N ARG A 289 11.54 -24.74 6.64
CA ARG A 289 12.81 -24.04 6.43
C ARG A 289 12.64 -22.53 6.37
N LEU A 290 11.47 -22.03 5.91
CA LEU A 290 11.13 -20.61 5.92
C LEU A 290 10.67 -20.14 7.29
N ASN A 291 9.86 -20.92 7.98
CA ASN A 291 9.24 -20.56 9.26
C ASN A 291 10.17 -20.88 10.46
N VAL A 292 11.38 -20.32 10.44
CA VAL A 292 12.35 -20.40 11.56
C VAL A 292 12.07 -19.31 12.58
N LEU A 293 11.93 -18.07 12.11
CA LEU A 293 11.48 -16.92 12.90
C LEU A 293 10.26 -16.34 12.21
N HIS A 294 9.25 -15.99 13.00
CA HIS A 294 7.96 -15.55 12.50
C HIS A 294 7.61 -14.17 13.06
N ILE A 295 7.12 -13.29 12.18
CA ILE A 295 6.55 -11.98 12.54
C ILE A 295 5.18 -11.91 11.89
N ASP A 296 4.15 -11.63 12.68
CA ASP A 296 2.81 -11.39 12.18
C ASP A 296 2.48 -9.90 12.18
N MET A 297 2.04 -9.38 11.02
CA MET A 297 1.67 -7.98 10.86
C MET A 297 0.18 -7.80 11.10
N PRO A 298 -0.21 -7.10 12.17
CA PRO A 298 -1.61 -6.91 12.50
C PRO A 298 -2.34 -6.12 11.41
N PRO A 299 -3.57 -6.52 11.06
CA PRO A 299 -4.42 -5.74 10.16
C PRO A 299 -4.83 -4.42 10.82
N LEU A 300 -5.16 -3.41 10.00
CA LEU A 300 -5.44 -2.05 10.50
C LEU A 300 -6.66 -1.98 11.43
N ARG A 301 -7.64 -2.88 11.26
CA ARG A 301 -8.81 -2.98 12.15
C ARG A 301 -8.47 -3.41 13.59
N GLU A 302 -7.33 -4.05 13.81
CA GLU A 302 -6.83 -4.47 15.14
C GLU A 302 -5.95 -3.41 15.81
N ARG A 303 -5.60 -2.33 15.05
CA ARG A 303 -4.80 -1.19 15.51
C ARG A 303 -5.44 0.15 15.15
N ARG A 304 -6.75 0.28 15.38
CA ARG A 304 -7.55 1.46 15.01
C ARG A 304 -7.04 2.76 15.63
N GLU A 305 -6.43 2.68 16.79
CA GLU A 305 -5.79 3.80 17.48
C GLU A 305 -4.61 4.42 16.71
N ASP A 306 -4.02 3.67 15.76
CA ASP A 306 -2.96 4.18 14.90
C ASP A 306 -3.50 5.00 13.72
N ILE A 307 -4.78 4.88 13.36
CA ILE A 307 -5.37 5.54 12.19
C ILE A 307 -5.19 7.06 12.23
N PRO A 308 -5.46 7.78 13.34
CA PRO A 308 -5.26 9.23 13.37
C PRO A 308 -3.80 9.65 13.14
N LEU A 309 -2.83 8.87 13.64
CA LEU A 309 -1.41 9.11 13.44
C LEU A 309 -1.04 8.89 11.96
N LEU A 310 -1.46 7.76 11.38
CA LEU A 310 -1.21 7.43 9.98
C LEU A 310 -1.81 8.47 9.04
N VAL A 311 -3.04 8.88 9.26
CA VAL A 311 -3.73 9.91 8.46
C VAL A 311 -2.97 11.23 8.49
N ARG A 312 -2.53 11.67 9.67
CA ARG A 312 -1.77 12.92 9.83
C ARG A 312 -0.44 12.87 9.10
N GLU A 313 0.29 11.77 9.25
CA GLU A 313 1.60 11.61 8.60
C GLU A 313 1.48 11.50 7.07
N PHE A 314 0.50 10.73 6.57
CA PHE A 314 0.24 10.67 5.14
C PHE A 314 -0.21 12.01 4.58
N ALA A 315 -1.11 12.72 5.25
CA ALA A 315 -1.53 14.04 4.82
C ALA A 315 -0.35 15.03 4.77
N ARG A 316 0.55 14.99 5.76
CA ARG A 316 1.77 15.82 5.78
C ARG A 316 2.71 15.50 4.62
N GLN A 317 2.96 14.21 4.35
CA GLN A 317 3.84 13.77 3.26
C GLN A 317 3.24 14.12 1.89
N LEU A 318 1.96 13.78 1.68
CA LEU A 318 1.27 13.98 0.42
C LEU A 318 1.01 15.46 0.11
N SER A 319 0.74 16.30 1.14
CA SER A 319 0.65 17.75 0.97
C SER A 319 1.96 18.34 0.43
N LYS A 320 3.10 17.86 0.93
CA LYS A 320 4.41 18.29 0.45
C LYS A 320 4.73 17.74 -0.95
N GLU A 321 4.34 16.49 -1.22
CA GLU A 321 4.58 15.82 -2.51
C GLU A 321 3.78 16.48 -3.65
N HIS A 322 2.50 16.80 -3.38
CA HIS A 322 1.59 17.39 -4.36
C HIS A 322 1.56 18.92 -4.35
N ASP A 323 2.33 19.58 -3.47
CA ASP A 323 2.30 21.04 -3.25
C ASP A 323 0.86 21.54 -3.00
N ARG A 324 0.13 20.86 -2.11
CA ARG A 324 -1.26 21.15 -1.77
C ARG A 324 -1.40 21.42 -0.27
N GLU A 325 -2.11 22.48 0.07
CA GLU A 325 -2.44 22.78 1.48
C GLU A 325 -3.56 21.85 1.96
N PHE A 326 -3.33 21.11 3.02
CA PHE A 326 -4.33 20.27 3.69
C PHE A 326 -4.59 20.79 5.11
N LYS A 327 -5.82 21.24 5.38
CA LYS A 327 -6.20 21.85 6.67
C LYS A 327 -6.62 20.85 7.75
N GLY A 328 -6.70 19.56 7.39
CA GLY A 328 -7.03 18.50 8.34
C GLY A 328 -8.36 17.80 8.06
N ILE A 329 -8.71 16.90 8.96
CA ILE A 329 -9.94 16.10 8.93
C ILE A 329 -10.80 16.48 10.14
N ALA A 330 -12.08 16.71 9.92
CA ALA A 330 -13.04 17.00 11.00
C ALA A 330 -13.22 15.76 11.92
N PRO A 331 -13.54 15.96 13.22
CA PRO A 331 -13.66 14.84 14.16
C PRO A 331 -14.68 13.77 13.73
N ASP A 332 -15.83 14.20 13.17
CA ASP A 332 -16.86 13.30 12.64
C ASP A 332 -16.39 12.44 11.48
N ALA A 333 -15.55 12.98 10.60
CA ALA A 333 -14.91 12.23 9.53
C ALA A 333 -13.83 11.27 10.06
N MET A 334 -13.03 11.69 11.05
CA MET A 334 -12.04 10.83 11.69
C MET A 334 -12.69 9.63 12.37
N ASP A 335 -13.82 9.84 13.06
CA ASP A 335 -14.59 8.76 13.69
C ASP A 335 -15.06 7.70 12.68
N LEU A 336 -15.44 8.11 11.46
CA LEU A 336 -15.79 7.18 10.38
C LEU A 336 -14.56 6.37 9.93
N LEU A 337 -13.42 7.01 9.75
CA LEU A 337 -12.18 6.34 9.38
C LEU A 337 -11.74 5.31 10.44
N MET A 338 -11.90 5.63 11.73
CA MET A 338 -11.55 4.72 12.83
C MET A 338 -12.47 3.50 12.93
N ARG A 339 -13.73 3.61 12.46
CA ARG A 339 -14.72 2.51 12.53
C ARG A 339 -14.68 1.59 11.31
N TYR A 340 -14.12 2.03 10.21
CA TYR A 340 -14.04 1.22 8.99
C TYR A 340 -13.02 0.09 9.14
N ASP A 341 -13.28 -1.05 8.51
CA ASP A 341 -12.47 -2.27 8.70
C ASP A 341 -11.20 -2.34 7.83
N TRP A 342 -11.07 -1.44 6.84
CA TRP A 342 -9.88 -1.31 5.99
C TRP A 342 -9.43 -2.63 5.35
N PRO A 343 -10.19 -3.25 4.45
CA PRO A 343 -9.80 -4.51 3.81
C PRO A 343 -8.47 -4.41 3.05
N GLY A 344 -8.12 -3.23 2.51
CA GLY A 344 -6.81 -2.95 1.92
C GLY A 344 -5.78 -2.36 2.90
N ASN A 345 -6.10 -2.35 4.20
CA ASN A 345 -5.21 -1.94 5.28
C ASN A 345 -4.62 -0.53 5.09
N VAL A 346 -3.33 -0.36 5.39
CA VAL A 346 -2.62 0.93 5.31
C VAL A 346 -2.50 1.44 3.87
N ARG A 347 -2.45 0.54 2.89
CA ARG A 347 -2.41 0.92 1.47
C ARG A 347 -3.71 1.62 1.06
N GLU A 348 -4.85 1.07 1.44
CA GLU A 348 -6.16 1.67 1.18
C GLU A 348 -6.32 3.02 1.91
N LEU A 349 -5.94 3.07 3.19
CA LEU A 349 -5.97 4.31 3.96
C LEU A 349 -5.11 5.40 3.30
N ARG A 350 -3.89 5.09 2.88
CA ARG A 350 -3.00 6.05 2.22
C ARG A 350 -3.62 6.58 0.92
N ASN A 351 -4.17 5.70 0.08
CA ASN A 351 -4.83 6.08 -1.18
C ASN A 351 -6.02 7.00 -0.92
N LEU A 352 -6.82 6.72 0.12
CA LEU A 352 -7.92 7.59 0.50
C LEU A 352 -7.43 8.97 0.95
N VAL A 353 -6.40 9.03 1.80
CA VAL A 353 -5.81 10.31 2.24
C VAL A 353 -5.23 11.08 1.06
N GLU A 354 -4.57 10.41 0.10
CA GLU A 354 -4.08 11.03 -1.13
C GLU A 354 -5.23 11.67 -1.92
N SER A 355 -6.31 10.95 -2.12
CA SER A 355 -7.50 11.48 -2.78
C SER A 355 -8.05 12.71 -2.06
N MET A 356 -8.09 12.71 -0.73
CA MET A 356 -8.56 13.85 0.07
C MET A 356 -7.64 15.08 -0.09
N VAL A 357 -6.31 14.89 -0.07
CA VAL A 357 -5.34 15.98 -0.24
C VAL A 357 -5.44 16.59 -1.65
N VAL A 358 -5.62 15.75 -2.67
CA VAL A 358 -5.65 16.20 -4.08
C VAL A 358 -6.99 16.85 -4.43
N LEU A 359 -8.13 16.28 -3.98
CA LEU A 359 -9.47 16.70 -4.39
C LEU A 359 -10.08 17.80 -3.50
N ALA A 360 -9.62 17.97 -2.26
CA ALA A 360 -10.12 18.97 -1.32
C ALA A 360 -9.03 19.97 -0.84
N PRO A 361 -8.29 20.63 -1.75
CA PRO A 361 -7.19 21.51 -1.35
C PRO A 361 -7.71 22.71 -0.55
N GLY A 362 -7.06 22.98 0.59
CA GLY A 362 -7.33 24.14 1.43
C GLY A 362 -8.64 24.07 2.24
N SER A 363 -9.33 22.92 2.29
CA SER A 363 -10.54 22.71 3.08
C SER A 363 -10.31 21.67 4.20
N ILE A 364 -11.17 21.73 5.22
CA ILE A 364 -11.25 20.67 6.24
C ILE A 364 -12.16 19.58 5.69
N VAL A 365 -11.67 18.35 5.61
CA VAL A 365 -12.43 17.17 5.15
C VAL A 365 -13.49 16.81 6.19
N ARG A 366 -14.75 16.74 5.77
CA ARG A 366 -15.91 16.41 6.61
C ARG A 366 -16.42 15.00 6.28
N SER A 367 -17.33 14.49 7.09
CA SER A 367 -17.97 13.18 6.87
C SER A 367 -18.67 13.07 5.50
N ALA A 368 -19.16 14.16 4.94
CA ALA A 368 -19.76 14.19 3.61
C ALA A 368 -18.75 13.93 2.47
N ASP A 369 -17.49 14.30 2.68
CA ASP A 369 -16.41 14.18 1.69
C ASP A 369 -15.78 12.76 1.70
N ILE A 370 -16.12 11.94 2.71
CA ILE A 370 -15.67 10.54 2.80
C ILE A 370 -16.48 9.70 1.80
N PRO A 371 -15.82 8.80 1.03
CA PRO A 371 -16.49 7.92 0.08
C PRO A 371 -17.65 7.11 0.70
N PRO A 372 -18.75 6.89 -0.04
CA PRO A 372 -19.94 6.22 0.49
C PRO A 372 -19.67 4.78 0.96
N GLU A 373 -18.65 4.10 0.41
CA GLU A 373 -18.24 2.75 0.80
C GLU A 373 -17.73 2.75 2.24
N VAL A 374 -16.83 3.68 2.57
CA VAL A 374 -16.26 3.84 3.92
C VAL A 374 -17.34 4.24 4.91
N ARG A 375 -18.23 5.20 4.54
CA ARG A 375 -19.35 5.61 5.38
C ARG A 375 -20.30 4.46 5.71
N ARG A 376 -20.68 3.65 4.71
CA ARG A 376 -21.58 2.49 4.90
C ARG A 376 -20.91 1.35 5.67
N GLY A 377 -19.61 1.08 5.42
CA GLY A 377 -18.84 0.10 6.16
C GLY A 377 -18.72 0.44 7.65
N ALA A 378 -18.43 1.69 7.97
CA ALA A 378 -18.37 2.17 9.34
C ALA A 378 -19.72 2.08 10.11
N GLN A 379 -20.86 2.17 9.41
CA GLN A 379 -22.20 2.02 10.01
C GLN A 379 -22.55 0.56 10.32
N ARG A 380 -22.03 -0.42 9.57
CA ARG A 380 -22.26 -1.85 9.83
C ARG A 380 -21.56 -2.36 11.09
N SER A 381 -20.54 -1.68 11.57
CA SER A 381 -19.81 -2.02 12.79
C SER A 381 -20.52 -1.61 14.09
N LEU A 382 -21.65 -0.91 14.02
CA LEU A 382 -22.48 -0.63 15.19
C LEU A 382 -23.35 -1.85 15.49
N PRO A 383 -23.36 -2.40 16.73
CA PRO A 383 -24.32 -3.44 17.10
C PRO A 383 -25.72 -2.88 16.96
N SER A 384 -26.44 -3.32 15.93
CA SER A 384 -27.85 -3.02 15.77
C SER A 384 -28.61 -3.71 16.90
N GLN A 385 -29.01 -2.97 17.93
CA GLN A 385 -30.02 -3.42 18.86
C GLN A 385 -31.36 -3.44 18.11
N VAL A 386 -31.60 -4.51 17.37
CA VAL A 386 -32.94 -4.81 16.88
C VAL A 386 -33.64 -5.60 17.99
N PRO A 387 -34.76 -5.09 18.55
CA PRO A 387 -35.60 -5.92 19.42
C PRO A 387 -36.12 -7.09 18.60
N ALA A 388 -35.89 -8.30 19.04
CA ALA A 388 -36.37 -9.51 18.38
C ALA A 388 -37.91 -9.50 18.34
N PRO A 389 -38.57 -9.59 17.18
CA PRO A 389 -40.00 -9.89 17.11
C PRO A 389 -40.22 -11.38 17.41
N PRO A 390 -41.38 -11.76 17.99
CA PRO A 390 -41.66 -13.13 18.39
C PRO A 390 -41.76 -14.06 17.18
N SER A 391 -41.18 -15.21 17.34
CA SER A 391 -41.12 -16.33 16.42
C SER A 391 -42.50 -16.70 15.82
N VAL A 392 -42.62 -16.61 14.50
CA VAL A 392 -43.61 -17.36 13.73
C VAL A 392 -42.88 -18.20 12.70
N VAL A 393 -42.98 -19.50 12.89
CA VAL A 393 -42.54 -20.54 11.98
C VAL A 393 -43.28 -20.40 10.66
N ARG A 394 -42.54 -20.18 9.56
CA ARG A 394 -43.01 -20.55 8.22
C ARG A 394 -41.83 -20.98 7.36
N GLN A 395 -41.98 -22.23 6.90
CA GLN A 395 -41.11 -22.94 5.97
C GLN A 395 -41.23 -22.39 4.55
N GLN A 396 -40.09 -22.50 3.87
CA GLN A 396 -39.90 -22.73 2.43
C GLN A 396 -40.19 -21.62 1.42
N GLU A 397 -39.18 -21.54 0.56
CA GLU A 397 -39.10 -20.96 -0.80
C GLU A 397 -38.54 -19.55 -0.91
N ALA A 398 -37.23 -19.48 -1.18
CA ALA A 398 -36.63 -18.59 -2.19
C ALA A 398 -35.08 -18.72 -2.19
N ALA A 399 -34.59 -19.68 -2.94
CA ALA A 399 -33.18 -19.74 -3.34
C ALA A 399 -33.11 -19.28 -4.79
N ALA A 400 -32.71 -18.01 -5.08
CA ALA A 400 -32.09 -17.60 -6.33
C ALA A 400 -31.98 -16.07 -6.47
N ALA A 401 -31.22 -15.37 -5.61
CA ALA A 401 -30.89 -13.96 -5.90
C ALA A 401 -29.58 -13.36 -5.33
N PRO A 402 -28.61 -14.12 -4.78
CA PRO A 402 -27.34 -13.49 -4.34
C PRO A 402 -26.18 -13.61 -5.35
N ALA A 403 -26.26 -14.48 -6.38
CA ALA A 403 -25.12 -14.71 -7.27
C ALA A 403 -24.87 -13.57 -8.28
N GLN A 404 -25.92 -13.00 -8.84
CA GLN A 404 -25.79 -11.96 -9.89
C GLN A 404 -25.29 -10.61 -9.37
N LEU A 405 -25.59 -10.26 -8.11
CA LEU A 405 -25.08 -9.03 -7.49
C LEU A 405 -23.58 -9.14 -7.15
N ALA A 406 -23.11 -10.33 -6.75
CA ALA A 406 -21.70 -10.57 -6.47
C ALA A 406 -20.84 -10.58 -7.75
N GLU A 407 -21.37 -11.11 -8.87
CA GLU A 407 -20.67 -11.08 -10.16
C GLU A 407 -20.58 -9.65 -10.71
N MET A 408 -21.62 -8.83 -10.59
CA MET A 408 -21.60 -7.43 -11.04
C MET A 408 -20.65 -6.58 -10.18
N GLU A 409 -20.57 -6.82 -8.87
CA GLU A 409 -19.64 -6.14 -7.97
C GLU A 409 -18.17 -6.54 -8.26
N PHE A 410 -17.93 -7.80 -8.62
CA PHE A 410 -16.61 -8.27 -9.05
C PHE A 410 -16.19 -7.63 -10.38
N ILE A 411 -17.07 -7.56 -11.38
CA ILE A 411 -16.82 -6.91 -12.68
C ILE A 411 -16.53 -5.42 -12.49
N PHE A 412 -17.28 -4.73 -11.62
CA PHE A 412 -17.08 -3.31 -11.34
C PHE A 412 -15.73 -3.06 -10.65
N ARG A 413 -15.32 -3.89 -9.69
CA ARG A 413 -13.98 -3.82 -9.07
C ARG A 413 -12.88 -4.02 -10.10
N THR A 414 -13.00 -5.03 -10.94
CA THR A 414 -12.00 -5.31 -11.98
C THR A 414 -11.88 -4.18 -13.00
N LEU A 415 -12.98 -3.49 -13.33
CA LEU A 415 -12.97 -2.32 -14.21
C LEU A 415 -12.34 -1.09 -13.54
N VAL A 416 -12.51 -0.92 -12.24
CA VAL A 416 -11.87 0.16 -11.48
C VAL A 416 -10.37 -0.09 -11.36
N ASP A 417 -9.95 -1.32 -11.06
CA ASP A 417 -8.53 -1.69 -11.00
C ASP A 417 -7.86 -1.53 -12.36
N LEU A 418 -8.51 -1.97 -13.45
CA LEU A 418 -8.01 -1.79 -14.81
C LEU A 418 -7.88 -0.30 -15.20
N LYS A 419 -8.79 0.55 -14.72
CA LYS A 419 -8.70 2.00 -14.95
C LYS A 419 -7.47 2.60 -14.25
N PHE A 420 -7.17 2.18 -13.03
CA PHE A 420 -5.97 2.63 -12.32
C PHE A 420 -4.70 2.16 -13.00
N ASP A 421 -4.63 0.91 -13.43
CA ASP A 421 -3.48 0.37 -14.18
C ASP A 421 -3.25 1.12 -15.49
N VAL A 422 -4.31 1.49 -16.20
CA VAL A 422 -4.22 2.30 -17.44
C VAL A 422 -3.76 3.73 -17.15
N ASP A 423 -4.18 4.34 -16.05
CA ASP A 423 -3.75 5.69 -15.68
C ASP A 423 -2.28 5.71 -15.21
N ASP A 424 -1.82 4.68 -14.52
CA ASP A 424 -0.41 4.52 -14.16
C ASP A 424 0.46 4.27 -15.39
N LEU A 425 0.02 3.42 -16.32
CA LEU A 425 0.71 3.19 -17.58
C LEU A 425 0.82 4.47 -18.43
N ARG A 426 -0.22 5.32 -18.41
CA ARG A 426 -0.19 6.65 -19.05
C ARG A 426 0.83 7.56 -18.40
N ARG A 427 0.92 7.60 -17.08
CA ARG A 427 1.93 8.39 -16.36
C ARG A 427 3.35 7.92 -16.67
N GLU A 428 3.60 6.61 -16.65
CA GLU A 428 4.91 6.05 -17.02
C GLU A 428 5.27 6.36 -18.48
N PHE A 429 4.31 6.28 -19.39
CA PHE A 429 4.51 6.60 -20.79
C PHE A 429 4.82 8.09 -21.03
N GLU A 430 4.16 9.00 -20.30
CA GLU A 430 4.50 10.44 -20.36
C GLU A 430 5.87 10.74 -19.74
N LEU A 431 6.27 10.06 -18.67
CA LEU A 431 7.61 10.14 -18.10
C LEU A 431 8.67 9.57 -19.05
N TYR A 432 8.35 8.48 -19.74
CA TYR A 432 9.19 7.88 -20.77
C TYR A 432 9.39 8.83 -21.96
N LYS A 433 8.32 9.46 -22.46
CA LYS A 433 8.38 10.50 -23.51
C LYS A 433 9.26 11.68 -23.11
N ARG A 434 9.17 12.14 -21.87
CA ARG A 434 10.01 13.23 -21.36
C ARG A 434 11.49 12.86 -21.27
N ARG A 435 11.82 11.58 -21.04
CA ARG A 435 13.20 11.07 -20.98
C ARG A 435 13.80 10.79 -22.37
N HIS A 436 12.96 10.60 -23.39
CA HIS A 436 13.36 10.26 -24.76
C HIS A 436 12.76 11.21 -25.79
N PRO A 437 13.20 12.50 -25.81
CA PRO A 437 12.67 13.51 -26.74
C PRO A 437 12.93 13.17 -28.22
N GLU A 438 13.84 12.29 -28.52
CA GLU A 438 14.18 11.78 -29.87
C GLU A 438 13.07 10.92 -30.49
N LEU A 439 12.09 10.44 -29.72
CA LEU A 439 10.94 9.69 -30.22
C LEU A 439 9.74 10.58 -30.60
N THR A 440 9.83 11.89 -30.36
CA THR A 440 8.83 12.88 -30.75
C THR A 440 9.20 13.64 -32.02
N GLY A 441 9.49 12.91 -33.10
CA GLY A 441 9.54 13.50 -34.44
C GLY A 441 8.14 13.95 -34.87
N PRO A 442 8.00 14.99 -35.74
CA PRO A 442 6.71 15.51 -36.12
C PRO A 442 5.90 14.46 -36.89
N ARG A 443 4.92 13.88 -36.23
CA ARG A 443 3.85 13.07 -36.82
C ARG A 443 2.55 13.83 -36.68
N GLU A 444 1.92 14.03 -37.81
CA GLU A 444 0.69 14.73 -38.12
C GLU A 444 -0.38 14.63 -37.02
N ALA A 445 -0.90 15.81 -36.66
CA ALA A 445 -2.10 15.98 -35.85
C ALA A 445 -3.28 15.31 -36.56
N GLY A 446 -3.79 14.18 -36.01
CA GLY A 446 -4.93 13.50 -36.62
C GLY A 446 -5.66 12.50 -35.73
N VAL A 447 -5.14 12.06 -34.60
CA VAL A 447 -5.75 10.93 -33.86
C VAL A 447 -6.13 11.25 -32.40
N VAL A 448 -5.83 12.41 -31.86
CA VAL A 448 -6.05 12.70 -30.42
C VAL A 448 -7.34 13.45 -30.12
N ASP A 449 -8.03 13.97 -31.14
CA ASP A 449 -9.26 14.78 -30.94
C ASP A 449 -10.54 13.96 -30.79
N SER A 450 -10.51 12.67 -31.15
CA SER A 450 -11.70 11.80 -31.06
C SER A 450 -12.05 11.30 -29.65
N LEU A 451 -11.17 11.47 -28.66
CA LEU A 451 -11.40 11.03 -27.28
C LEU A 451 -11.89 12.14 -26.33
N ARG A 452 -11.98 13.37 -26.81
CA ARG A 452 -12.48 14.52 -26.01
C ARG A 452 -14.00 14.63 -25.94
N PHE A 453 -14.72 13.87 -26.76
CA PHE A 453 -16.18 13.99 -26.89
C PHE A 453 -17.00 13.10 -25.92
N ILE A 454 -16.35 12.31 -25.04
CA ILE A 454 -17.06 11.39 -24.12
C ILE A 454 -17.22 11.97 -22.70
N SER A 455 -16.62 13.13 -22.38
CA SER A 455 -16.62 13.65 -21.00
C SER A 455 -17.56 14.82 -20.71
N GLU A 456 -18.39 15.27 -21.66
CA GLU A 456 -19.21 16.49 -21.46
C GLU A 456 -20.73 16.31 -21.51
N THR A 457 -21.26 15.08 -21.45
CA THR A 457 -22.72 14.90 -21.32
C THR A 457 -23.05 13.94 -20.18
N ASN A 458 -22.92 14.46 -18.94
CA ASN A 458 -23.57 13.89 -17.77
C ASN A 458 -24.57 14.92 -17.24
N ASP A 459 -25.67 15.11 -17.93
CA ASP A 459 -26.88 15.67 -17.33
C ASP A 459 -27.78 14.52 -16.89
N VAL A 460 -28.05 14.53 -15.59
CA VAL A 460 -28.91 13.63 -14.84
C VAL A 460 -30.33 13.72 -15.40
N VAL A 461 -30.86 12.61 -15.92
CA VAL A 461 -32.31 12.46 -16.20
C VAL A 461 -32.88 11.45 -15.21
N ASP A 462 -33.83 11.94 -14.41
CA ASP A 462 -34.68 11.24 -13.46
C ASP A 462 -35.54 10.16 -14.18
N PRO A 463 -35.65 8.93 -13.67
CA PRO A 463 -36.38 7.86 -14.33
C PRO A 463 -37.85 7.82 -13.90
N GLN A 464 -38.66 8.73 -14.43
CA GLN A 464 -40.11 8.55 -14.50
C GLN A 464 -40.67 9.39 -15.68
N GLU A 465 -40.74 8.78 -16.87
CA GLU A 465 -41.84 9.03 -17.80
C GLU A 465 -41.86 8.01 -18.94
N GLU A 466 -43.05 7.69 -19.35
CA GLU A 466 -43.50 6.55 -20.11
C GLU A 466 -43.00 6.45 -21.56
N VAL A 467 -42.97 5.20 -21.99
CA VAL A 467 -42.77 4.71 -23.35
C VAL A 467 -43.81 5.28 -24.32
N VAL A 468 -43.40 6.11 -25.27
CA VAL A 468 -44.14 6.28 -26.56
C VAL A 468 -43.16 6.64 -27.68
N GLY A 469 -43.17 5.84 -28.76
CA GLY A 469 -42.87 6.27 -30.11
C GLY A 469 -41.46 6.00 -30.67
N GLY A 470 -41.27 4.84 -31.24
CA GLY A 470 -40.09 4.45 -31.99
C GLY A 470 -40.08 4.90 -33.46
N GLU A 471 -40.28 6.17 -33.76
CA GLU A 471 -40.18 6.67 -35.14
C GLU A 471 -39.34 7.96 -35.31
N ALA A 472 -38.86 8.54 -34.23
CA ALA A 472 -38.08 9.80 -34.29
C ALA A 472 -36.56 9.64 -34.23
N ALA A 473 -36.03 8.42 -34.10
CA ALA A 473 -34.60 8.14 -34.03
C ALA A 473 -33.91 7.91 -35.39
N GLU A 474 -34.68 7.54 -36.42
CA GLU A 474 -34.14 7.29 -37.78
C GLU A 474 -33.85 8.56 -38.59
N GLU A 475 -34.48 9.68 -38.28
CA GLU A 475 -34.38 10.91 -39.09
C GLU A 475 -33.18 11.82 -38.70
N ARG A 476 -32.45 11.53 -37.60
CA ARG A 476 -31.27 12.29 -37.20
C ARG A 476 -29.93 11.73 -37.68
N LEU A 477 -29.90 10.57 -38.33
CA LEU A 477 -28.67 9.90 -38.79
C LEU A 477 -28.43 10.03 -40.30
N ALA A 478 -29.26 10.77 -41.03
CA ALA A 478 -29.15 10.95 -42.48
C ALA A 478 -28.17 12.05 -42.94
N GLY A 479 -27.28 12.52 -42.09
CA GLY A 479 -26.39 13.67 -42.38
C GLY A 479 -24.89 13.44 -42.30
N VAL A 480 -24.41 12.18 -42.16
CA VAL A 480 -22.96 11.88 -42.14
C VAL A 480 -22.64 10.88 -43.26
N GLU A 481 -22.48 11.39 -44.46
CA GLU A 481 -21.88 10.64 -45.58
C GLU A 481 -20.35 10.62 -45.34
N GLY A 482 -19.77 9.42 -45.08
CA GLY A 482 -18.34 9.23 -45.26
C GLY A 482 -17.58 8.28 -44.33
N GLU A 483 -18.15 7.78 -43.24
CA GLU A 483 -17.44 6.77 -42.41
C GLU A 483 -18.39 5.61 -42.08
N GLU A 484 -18.02 4.39 -42.50
CA GLU A 484 -18.73 3.15 -42.16
C GLU A 484 -18.47 2.82 -40.68
N THR A 485 -19.43 3.17 -39.82
CA THR A 485 -19.43 2.88 -38.39
C THR A 485 -20.22 1.62 -38.08
N VAL A 486 -19.69 0.74 -37.23
CA VAL A 486 -20.42 -0.41 -36.67
C VAL A 486 -21.20 0.07 -35.46
N ILE A 487 -22.53 0.08 -35.52
CA ILE A 487 -23.38 0.53 -34.40
C ILE A 487 -23.63 -0.66 -33.48
N PHE A 488 -23.29 -0.49 -32.21
CA PHE A 488 -23.54 -1.49 -31.17
C PHE A 488 -24.97 -1.36 -30.61
N HIS A 489 -25.71 -2.47 -30.61
CA HIS A 489 -27.02 -2.55 -29.99
C HIS A 489 -26.99 -3.47 -28.75
N SER A 490 -27.72 -3.12 -27.71
CA SER A 490 -27.90 -3.96 -26.53
C SER A 490 -28.53 -5.32 -26.92
N GLY A 491 -27.78 -6.43 -26.68
CA GLY A 491 -28.16 -7.78 -27.06
C GLY A 491 -27.36 -8.38 -28.21
N MET A 492 -26.44 -7.63 -28.84
CA MET A 492 -25.55 -8.10 -29.88
C MET A 492 -24.47 -9.02 -29.32
N THR A 493 -24.22 -10.17 -29.93
CA THR A 493 -23.17 -11.09 -29.49
C THR A 493 -21.78 -10.60 -29.93
N MET A 494 -20.72 -11.07 -29.26
CA MET A 494 -19.33 -10.75 -29.65
C MET A 494 -18.99 -11.23 -31.06
N GLU A 495 -19.58 -12.33 -31.51
CA GLU A 495 -19.39 -12.84 -32.86
C GLU A 495 -20.02 -11.92 -33.93
N GLU A 496 -21.20 -11.37 -33.65
CA GLU A 496 -21.89 -10.42 -34.55
C GLU A 496 -21.11 -9.10 -34.62
N LEU A 497 -20.57 -8.63 -33.51
CA LEU A 497 -19.76 -7.42 -33.46
C LEU A 497 -18.44 -7.61 -34.24
N GLU A 498 -17.78 -8.73 -34.05
CA GLU A 498 -16.54 -9.06 -34.74
C GLU A 498 -16.77 -9.22 -36.25
N ARG A 499 -17.85 -9.91 -36.65
CA ARG A 499 -18.27 -10.02 -38.03
C ARG A 499 -18.54 -8.65 -38.68
N GLY A 500 -19.26 -7.77 -37.98
CA GLY A 500 -19.53 -6.40 -38.41
C GLY A 500 -18.25 -5.57 -38.58
N ALA A 501 -17.35 -5.63 -37.64
CA ALA A 501 -16.07 -4.92 -37.68
C ALA A 501 -15.16 -5.39 -38.81
N ILE A 502 -15.07 -6.70 -39.06
CA ILE A 502 -14.31 -7.27 -40.20
C ILE A 502 -14.91 -6.84 -41.52
N ALA A 503 -16.24 -6.92 -41.69
CA ALA A 503 -16.92 -6.53 -42.93
C ALA A 503 -16.78 -5.03 -43.24
N ALA A 504 -16.94 -4.15 -42.21
CA ALA A 504 -16.77 -2.71 -42.35
C ALA A 504 -15.32 -2.35 -42.72
N THR A 505 -14.35 -2.98 -42.07
CA THR A 505 -12.93 -2.72 -42.35
C THR A 505 -12.52 -3.18 -43.73
N LEU A 506 -13.00 -4.33 -44.20
CA LEU A 506 -12.74 -4.80 -45.56
C LEU A 506 -13.31 -3.84 -46.63
N ARG A 507 -14.52 -3.35 -46.43
CA ARG A 507 -15.13 -2.35 -47.32
C ARG A 507 -14.33 -1.04 -47.32
N SER A 508 -13.92 -0.56 -46.14
CA SER A 508 -13.13 0.69 -46.01
C SER A 508 -11.75 0.64 -46.71
N VAL A 509 -11.18 -0.57 -46.92
CA VAL A 509 -9.87 -0.76 -47.58
C VAL A 509 -10.04 -1.34 -49.02
N GLY A 510 -11.24 -1.32 -49.57
CA GLY A 510 -11.51 -1.78 -50.95
C GLY A 510 -11.19 -3.25 -51.17
N GLY A 511 -11.46 -4.13 -50.21
CA GLY A 511 -11.25 -5.59 -50.32
C GLY A 511 -9.79 -6.02 -50.08
N ASN A 512 -8.88 -5.13 -49.75
CA ASN A 512 -7.48 -5.48 -49.55
C ASN A 512 -7.28 -6.15 -48.16
N ARG A 513 -7.18 -7.47 -48.16
CA ARG A 513 -7.12 -8.33 -46.99
C ARG A 513 -5.89 -8.04 -46.09
N ARG A 514 -4.75 -7.73 -46.72
CA ARG A 514 -3.53 -7.40 -45.97
C ARG A 514 -3.66 -6.10 -45.17
N ARG A 515 -4.20 -5.05 -45.82
CA ARG A 515 -4.48 -3.77 -45.16
C ARG A 515 -5.60 -3.87 -44.12
N ALA A 516 -6.60 -4.74 -44.38
CA ALA A 516 -7.66 -5.01 -43.41
C ALA A 516 -7.11 -5.70 -42.14
N ALA A 517 -6.23 -6.70 -42.29
CA ALA A 517 -5.57 -7.37 -41.19
C ALA A 517 -4.71 -6.39 -40.34
N GLU A 518 -3.96 -5.53 -41.01
CA GLU A 518 -3.14 -4.49 -40.38
C GLU A 518 -4.01 -3.47 -39.63
N LYS A 519 -5.11 -3.03 -40.20
CA LYS A 519 -6.04 -2.06 -39.58
C LYS A 519 -6.84 -2.64 -38.42
N LEU A 520 -7.12 -3.96 -38.43
CA LEU A 520 -7.77 -4.69 -37.35
C LEU A 520 -6.77 -5.17 -36.27
N GLY A 521 -5.47 -5.00 -36.47
CA GLY A 521 -4.44 -5.46 -35.52
C GLY A 521 -4.31 -6.98 -35.41
N ILE A 522 -4.75 -7.76 -36.43
CA ILE A 522 -4.71 -9.22 -36.44
C ILE A 522 -3.80 -9.74 -37.56
N GLY A 523 -3.29 -10.96 -37.40
CA GLY A 523 -2.46 -11.58 -38.43
C GLY A 523 -3.29 -11.95 -39.70
N GLU A 524 -2.69 -11.85 -40.89
CA GLU A 524 -3.34 -12.21 -42.16
C GLU A 524 -3.99 -13.62 -42.13
N ARG A 525 -3.30 -14.62 -41.56
CA ARG A 525 -3.83 -15.98 -41.38
C ARG A 525 -5.05 -16.04 -40.49
N THR A 526 -5.12 -15.22 -39.47
CA THR A 526 -6.26 -15.11 -38.54
C THR A 526 -7.46 -14.49 -39.27
N LEU A 527 -7.23 -13.43 -40.07
CA LEU A 527 -8.27 -12.80 -40.87
C LEU A 527 -8.85 -13.79 -41.91
N TYR A 528 -7.99 -14.55 -42.60
CA TYR A 528 -8.45 -15.56 -43.55
C TYR A 528 -9.32 -16.65 -42.90
N ARG A 529 -8.96 -17.11 -41.71
CA ARG A 529 -9.75 -18.09 -40.95
C ARG A 529 -11.12 -17.51 -40.58
N LYS A 530 -11.16 -16.26 -40.08
CA LYS A 530 -12.40 -15.60 -39.69
C LYS A 530 -13.31 -15.22 -40.87
N LEU A 531 -12.74 -14.85 -42.00
CA LEU A 531 -13.53 -14.64 -43.23
C LEU A 531 -14.23 -15.93 -43.69
N LYS A 532 -13.57 -17.08 -43.56
CA LYS A 532 -14.15 -18.38 -43.88
C LYS A 532 -15.17 -18.83 -42.82
N GLU A 533 -14.95 -18.52 -41.56
CA GLU A 533 -15.81 -18.85 -40.42
C GLU A 533 -17.12 -18.07 -40.47
N TYR A 534 -17.05 -16.78 -40.84
CA TYR A 534 -18.20 -15.87 -40.89
C TYR A 534 -18.85 -15.74 -42.29
N ASP A 535 -18.36 -16.49 -43.26
CA ASP A 535 -18.84 -16.49 -44.68
C ASP A 535 -18.92 -15.07 -45.26
N ILE A 536 -17.88 -14.29 -45.09
CA ILE A 536 -17.78 -12.92 -45.60
C ILE A 536 -17.05 -12.95 -46.94
N GLU A 537 -17.79 -12.69 -48.03
CA GLU A 537 -17.20 -12.46 -49.36
C GLU A 537 -16.46 -11.11 -49.38
N ALA A 538 -15.19 -11.13 -49.81
CA ALA A 538 -14.31 -9.97 -49.86
C ALA A 538 -14.31 -9.30 -51.23
#